data_5ddab8999ced3bb078844a59dd1e23bb
#
_entry.id   5ddab8999ced3bb078844a59dd1e23bb
#
_cell.length_a   1.000
_cell.length_b   1.000
_cell.length_c   1.000
_cell.angle_alpha   90.00
_cell.angle_beta   90.00
_cell.angle_gamma   90.00
#
_symmetry.space_group_name_H-M   'P 1'
#
loop_
_entity.id
_entity.type
_entity.pdbx_description
1 polymer ?
#
loop_
_entity_poly.entity_id
_entity_poly.type
_entity_poly.pdbx_seq_one_letter_code
_entity_poly.pdbx_strand_id
1 'polypeptide(L)'
;MTLALTVSAIQYQALNGGVLPNVMEHVRLIEDAESHGARLAVFPELSLTGYNLALLESPESWLVQDDKRLEALREICRRTGITAVVGGAYREPGGTPRLASLAIHPEGTAQAVFKTHLHGQEKDIFVAGSGASLLELDGWRIGLAICFDAAVPEHSTGAAEAGADAYAVSAVYTRDEDRRLELHLGARAMDNRMFGILANLGGTSALGPSCGLSGFWGPDGLRMKKAAGSGTEVVTATLQRSVLEKFR
;
A
#
# COMPACT_ATOMS: atom_id res chain seq x y z
N MET A 1 -19.58 9.35 11.42
CA MET A 1 -18.74 8.20 10.97
C MET A 1 -19.48 7.51 9.83
N THR A 2 -18.84 7.28 8.70
CA THR A 2 -19.44 6.51 7.60
C THR A 2 -19.55 5.04 8.00
N LEU A 3 -20.68 4.41 7.63
CA LEU A 3 -20.95 3.00 7.96
C LEU A 3 -20.18 2.02 7.07
N ALA A 4 -19.68 2.50 5.94
CA ALA A 4 -18.94 1.70 4.96
C ALA A 4 -17.82 2.51 4.32
N LEU A 5 -16.73 1.83 3.94
CA LEU A 5 -15.60 2.40 3.19
C LEU A 5 -15.31 1.51 1.99
N THR A 6 -15.39 2.07 0.79
CA THR A 6 -14.98 1.35 -0.43
C THR A 6 -13.49 1.60 -0.70
N VAL A 7 -12.74 0.52 -0.84
CA VAL A 7 -11.29 0.53 -1.01
C VAL A 7 -10.91 -0.27 -2.25
N SER A 8 -9.95 0.23 -3.03
CA SER A 8 -9.31 -0.49 -4.12
C SER A 8 -7.89 -0.89 -3.72
N ALA A 9 -7.62 -2.18 -3.70
CA ALA A 9 -6.29 -2.76 -3.64
C ALA A 9 -5.78 -2.92 -5.07
N ILE A 10 -4.77 -2.13 -5.45
CA ILE A 10 -4.25 -2.12 -6.81
C ILE A 10 -3.13 -3.14 -6.92
N GLN A 11 -3.35 -4.22 -7.68
CA GLN A 11 -2.26 -5.06 -8.14
C GLN A 11 -1.63 -4.37 -9.34
N TYR A 12 -0.35 -4.08 -9.26
CA TYR A 12 0.28 -3.23 -10.26
C TYR A 12 1.61 -3.80 -10.76
N GLN A 13 1.72 -3.99 -12.07
CA GLN A 13 2.99 -4.27 -12.74
C GLN A 13 3.65 -2.95 -13.11
N ALA A 14 4.71 -2.59 -12.39
CA ALA A 14 5.41 -1.34 -12.63
C ALA A 14 6.03 -1.28 -14.04
N LEU A 15 5.95 -0.09 -14.64
CA LEU A 15 6.55 0.20 -15.93
C LEU A 15 8.04 0.52 -15.77
N ASN A 16 8.82 0.18 -16.79
CA ASN A 16 10.19 0.67 -16.90
C ASN A 16 10.21 2.17 -17.17
N GLY A 17 11.28 2.85 -16.76
CA GLY A 17 11.47 4.29 -17.02
C GLY A 17 11.31 5.18 -15.79
N GLY A 18 11.22 4.60 -14.60
CA GLY A 18 11.24 5.33 -13.32
C GLY A 18 9.91 5.97 -12.93
N VAL A 19 9.97 7.09 -12.20
CA VAL A 19 8.81 7.67 -11.51
C VAL A 19 7.72 8.16 -12.47
N LEU A 20 8.04 8.95 -13.49
CA LEU A 20 7.03 9.62 -14.32
C LEU A 20 6.10 8.67 -15.09
N PRO A 21 6.58 7.63 -15.81
CA PRO A 21 5.70 6.67 -16.47
C PRO A 21 4.76 5.98 -15.48
N ASN A 22 5.26 5.63 -14.30
CA ASN A 22 4.46 4.99 -13.26
C ASN A 22 3.42 5.96 -12.66
N VAL A 23 3.74 7.24 -12.47
CA VAL A 23 2.77 8.27 -12.05
C VAL A 23 1.58 8.31 -13.02
N MET A 24 1.82 8.33 -14.32
CA MET A 24 0.74 8.40 -15.32
C MET A 24 -0.14 7.14 -15.29
N GLU A 25 0.45 5.98 -15.10
CA GLU A 25 -0.35 4.75 -14.98
C GLU A 25 -1.12 4.68 -13.65
N HIS A 26 -0.55 5.20 -12.56
CA HIS A 26 -1.28 5.33 -11.29
C HIS A 26 -2.50 6.25 -11.44
N VAL A 27 -2.38 7.37 -12.18
CA VAL A 27 -3.52 8.25 -12.48
C VAL A 27 -4.65 7.45 -13.15
N ARG A 28 -4.34 6.67 -14.19
CA ARG A 28 -5.33 5.82 -14.89
C ARG A 28 -5.98 4.80 -13.97
N LEU A 29 -5.20 4.17 -13.08
CA LEU A 29 -5.71 3.17 -12.13
C LEU A 29 -6.55 3.79 -11.00
N ILE A 30 -6.28 5.05 -10.63
CA ILE A 30 -7.13 5.80 -9.69
C ILE A 30 -8.47 6.15 -10.36
N GLU A 31 -8.48 6.51 -11.65
CA GLU A 31 -9.73 6.70 -12.42
C GLU A 31 -10.57 5.41 -12.48
N ASP A 32 -9.91 4.28 -12.69
CA ASP A 32 -10.58 2.96 -12.65
C ASP A 32 -11.15 2.68 -11.25
N ALA A 33 -10.38 2.94 -10.19
CA ALA A 33 -10.85 2.81 -8.79
C ALA A 33 -12.05 3.73 -8.49
N GLU A 34 -12.05 4.98 -9.02
CA GLU A 34 -13.17 5.91 -8.92
C GLU A 34 -14.44 5.33 -9.52
N SER A 35 -14.35 4.71 -10.71
CA SER A 35 -15.50 4.10 -11.39
C SER A 35 -16.17 2.98 -10.57
N HIS A 36 -15.44 2.41 -9.61
CA HIS A 36 -15.92 1.41 -8.65
C HIS A 36 -16.33 2.01 -7.29
N GLY A 37 -16.34 3.34 -7.16
CA GLY A 37 -16.76 4.07 -5.97
C GLY A 37 -15.73 4.06 -4.83
N ALA A 38 -14.45 3.81 -5.11
CA ALA A 38 -13.41 3.80 -4.09
C ALA A 38 -13.17 5.19 -3.49
N ARG A 39 -12.84 5.22 -2.19
CA ARG A 39 -12.39 6.39 -1.44
C ARG A 39 -10.90 6.29 -1.10
N LEU A 40 -10.36 5.08 -1.13
CA LEU A 40 -8.96 4.76 -0.91
C LEU A 40 -8.46 3.86 -2.03
N ALA A 41 -7.32 4.20 -2.63
CA ALA A 41 -6.58 3.35 -3.55
C ALA A 41 -5.20 3.05 -2.95
N VAL A 42 -4.90 1.77 -2.72
CA VAL A 42 -3.61 1.32 -2.17
C VAL A 42 -2.80 0.67 -3.28
N PHE A 43 -1.59 1.17 -3.50
CA PHE A 43 -0.62 0.65 -4.45
C PHE A 43 0.48 -0.17 -3.77
N PRO A 44 1.23 -1.00 -4.50
CA PRO A 44 2.29 -1.82 -3.95
C PRO A 44 3.49 -1.04 -3.41
N GLU A 45 4.35 -1.75 -2.68
CA GLU A 45 5.68 -1.28 -2.30
C GLU A 45 6.49 -0.87 -3.54
N LEU A 46 7.18 0.29 -3.46
CA LEU A 46 7.97 0.86 -4.54
C LEU A 46 7.23 0.94 -5.90
N SER A 47 5.91 1.11 -5.89
CA SER A 47 5.08 1.09 -7.09
C SER A 47 5.46 2.16 -8.12
N LEU A 48 6.07 3.27 -7.68
CA LEU A 48 6.52 4.35 -8.56
C LEU A 48 7.81 4.07 -9.34
N THR A 49 8.54 3.00 -8.98
CA THR A 49 9.78 2.59 -9.69
C THR A 49 9.81 1.11 -10.02
N GLY A 50 8.90 0.33 -9.43
CA GLY A 50 9.01 -1.11 -9.31
C GLY A 50 10.06 -1.50 -8.26
N TYR A 51 9.99 -2.76 -7.80
CA TYR A 51 10.98 -3.26 -6.84
C TYR A 51 12.27 -3.65 -7.57
N ASN A 52 13.08 -2.64 -7.85
CA ASN A 52 14.43 -2.79 -8.41
C ASN A 52 15.37 -1.81 -7.70
N LEU A 53 16.07 -2.30 -6.67
CA LEU A 53 16.93 -1.48 -5.82
C LEU A 53 18.15 -0.90 -6.57
N ALA A 54 18.58 -1.50 -7.69
CA ALA A 54 19.66 -0.95 -8.50
C ALA A 54 19.30 0.42 -9.13
N LEU A 55 18.03 0.72 -9.33
CA LEU A 55 17.59 2.03 -9.82
C LEU A 55 17.87 3.17 -8.82
N LEU A 56 18.06 2.84 -7.54
CA LEU A 56 18.30 3.82 -6.48
C LEU A 56 19.72 4.42 -6.50
N GLU A 57 20.60 3.93 -7.36
CA GLU A 57 21.86 4.58 -7.69
C GLU A 57 21.63 5.92 -8.40
N SER A 58 20.50 6.05 -9.15
CA SER A 58 20.11 7.30 -9.78
C SER A 58 19.37 8.23 -8.80
N PRO A 59 19.77 9.50 -8.67
CA PRO A 59 19.05 10.49 -7.87
C PRO A 59 17.58 10.65 -8.29
N GLU A 60 17.25 10.43 -9.55
CA GLU A 60 15.90 10.54 -10.11
C GLU A 60 14.92 9.49 -9.60
N SER A 61 15.43 8.39 -9.02
CA SER A 61 14.60 7.35 -8.41
C SER A 61 14.08 7.70 -7.01
N TRP A 62 14.66 8.74 -6.40
CA TRP A 62 14.27 9.19 -5.06
C TRP A 62 13.19 10.26 -5.11
N LEU A 63 12.19 10.09 -4.27
CA LEU A 63 11.17 11.09 -4.00
C LEU A 63 11.64 12.05 -2.92
N VAL A 64 11.13 13.28 -2.97
CA VAL A 64 11.32 14.31 -1.94
C VAL A 64 9.97 14.84 -1.48
N GLN A 65 9.96 15.62 -0.41
CA GLN A 65 8.77 16.35 0.01
C GLN A 65 8.32 17.29 -1.12
N ASP A 66 7.01 17.37 -1.36
CA ASP A 66 6.42 18.21 -2.41
C ASP A 66 6.98 17.96 -3.82
N ASP A 67 7.38 16.72 -4.09
CA ASP A 67 7.92 16.31 -5.38
C ASP A 67 6.96 16.68 -6.52
N LYS A 68 7.44 17.52 -7.44
CA LYS A 68 6.64 18.02 -8.57
C LYS A 68 6.24 16.93 -9.55
N ARG A 69 6.97 15.81 -9.60
CA ARG A 69 6.62 14.67 -10.44
C ARG A 69 5.31 14.01 -10.00
N LEU A 70 4.88 14.22 -8.75
CA LEU A 70 3.64 13.68 -8.19
C LEU A 70 2.43 14.63 -8.38
N GLU A 71 2.59 15.75 -9.09
CA GLU A 71 1.48 16.74 -9.26
C GLU A 71 0.26 16.12 -9.94
N ALA A 72 0.47 15.25 -10.95
CA ALA A 72 -0.63 14.55 -11.60
C ALA A 72 -1.40 13.63 -10.64
N LEU A 73 -0.72 13.03 -9.65
CA LEU A 73 -1.38 12.25 -8.59
C LEU A 73 -2.17 13.14 -7.62
N ARG A 74 -1.64 14.30 -7.25
CA ARG A 74 -2.39 15.26 -6.42
C ARG A 74 -3.66 15.73 -7.13
N GLU A 75 -3.53 16.02 -8.44
CA GLU A 75 -4.67 16.49 -9.25
C GLU A 75 -5.74 15.41 -9.39
N ILE A 76 -5.37 14.15 -9.67
CA ILE A 76 -6.36 13.07 -9.77
C ILE A 76 -7.02 12.79 -8.41
N CYS A 77 -6.28 12.82 -7.30
CA CYS A 77 -6.84 12.66 -5.97
C CYS A 77 -7.84 13.78 -5.64
N ARG A 78 -7.52 15.04 -6.01
CA ARG A 78 -8.40 16.19 -5.83
C ARG A 78 -9.68 16.05 -6.64
N ARG A 79 -9.58 15.63 -7.91
CA ARG A 79 -10.72 15.49 -8.82
C ARG A 79 -11.66 14.36 -8.42
N THR A 80 -11.11 13.22 -8.00
CA THR A 80 -11.89 12.01 -7.66
C THR A 80 -12.33 11.95 -6.21
N GLY A 81 -11.69 12.73 -5.33
CA GLY A 81 -11.88 12.64 -3.90
C GLY A 81 -11.30 11.36 -3.28
N ILE A 82 -10.43 10.64 -4.01
CA ILE A 82 -9.75 9.43 -3.54
C ILE A 82 -8.45 9.81 -2.83
N THR A 83 -8.19 9.20 -1.68
CA THR A 83 -6.84 9.17 -1.10
C THR A 83 -6.06 8.03 -1.76
N ALA A 84 -4.85 8.31 -2.29
CA ALA A 84 -3.99 7.30 -2.90
C ALA A 84 -2.76 7.04 -2.03
N VAL A 85 -2.50 5.76 -1.71
CA VAL A 85 -1.28 5.31 -1.02
C VAL A 85 -0.34 4.71 -2.06
N VAL A 86 0.77 5.39 -2.36
CA VAL A 86 1.73 5.01 -3.41
C VAL A 86 3.11 4.72 -2.82
N GLY A 87 3.84 3.74 -3.35
CA GLY A 87 5.15 3.29 -2.84
C GLY A 87 6.32 3.94 -3.55
N GLY A 88 7.35 4.38 -2.81
CA GLY A 88 8.57 4.95 -3.38
C GLY A 88 9.76 4.98 -2.42
N ALA A 89 10.95 5.12 -2.96
CA ALA A 89 12.13 5.45 -2.19
C ALA A 89 12.13 6.96 -1.91
N TYR A 90 12.35 7.36 -0.67
CA TYR A 90 12.21 8.74 -0.21
C TYR A 90 13.48 9.23 0.47
N ARG A 91 13.97 10.40 0.06
CA ARG A 91 15.15 11.01 0.68
C ARG A 91 15.20 12.50 0.37
N GLU A 92 15.11 13.35 1.40
CA GLU A 92 15.41 14.77 1.28
C GLU A 92 16.89 15.02 0.94
N PRO A 93 17.25 16.13 0.30
CA PRO A 93 18.65 16.50 0.08
C PRO A 93 19.45 16.50 1.39
N GLY A 94 20.50 15.68 1.48
CA GLY A 94 21.27 15.46 2.69
C GLY A 94 20.53 14.70 3.80
N GLY A 95 19.31 14.22 3.55
CA GLY A 95 18.47 13.52 4.50
C GLY A 95 18.68 12.00 4.52
N THR A 96 18.00 11.36 5.44
CA THR A 96 18.04 9.91 5.65
C THR A 96 17.24 9.17 4.58
N PRO A 97 17.84 8.18 3.88
CA PRO A 97 17.12 7.38 2.90
C PRO A 97 16.07 6.48 3.57
N ARG A 98 14.84 6.48 3.05
CA ARG A 98 13.69 5.75 3.58
C ARG A 98 12.97 4.99 2.47
N LEU A 99 12.44 3.83 2.80
CA LEU A 99 11.43 3.16 1.98
C LEU A 99 10.07 3.63 2.47
N ALA A 100 9.26 4.23 1.59
CA ALA A 100 8.07 4.97 1.97
C ALA A 100 6.81 4.50 1.23
N SER A 101 5.68 4.65 1.92
CA SER A 101 4.36 4.81 1.33
C SER A 101 3.91 6.26 1.55
N LEU A 102 3.48 6.92 0.47
CA LEU A 102 2.95 8.29 0.50
C LEU A 102 1.44 8.23 0.37
N ALA A 103 0.71 8.64 1.38
CA ALA A 103 -0.73 8.86 1.31
C ALA A 103 -0.99 10.27 0.78
N ILE A 104 -1.45 10.36 -0.46
CA ILE A 104 -1.79 11.62 -1.15
C ILE A 104 -3.27 11.85 -0.98
N HIS A 105 -3.63 12.94 -0.32
CA HIS A 105 -5.01 13.28 0.03
C HIS A 105 -5.67 14.18 -1.02
N PRO A 106 -7.02 14.18 -1.11
CA PRO A 106 -7.77 15.04 -2.04
C PRO A 106 -7.51 16.54 -1.86
N GLU A 107 -7.18 17.00 -0.65
CA GLU A 107 -6.79 18.38 -0.36
C GLU A 107 -5.37 18.74 -0.83
N GLY A 108 -4.63 17.78 -1.40
CA GLY A 108 -3.29 17.99 -1.97
C GLY A 108 -2.14 17.77 -0.98
N THR A 109 -2.43 17.51 0.30
CA THR A 109 -1.40 17.14 1.29
C THR A 109 -0.92 15.71 1.05
N ALA A 110 0.30 15.41 1.51
CA ALA A 110 0.85 14.06 1.49
C ALA A 110 1.42 13.69 2.85
N GLN A 111 1.05 12.50 3.35
CA GLN A 111 1.60 11.90 4.55
C GLN A 111 2.60 10.80 4.15
N ALA A 112 3.86 10.94 4.58
CA ALA A 112 4.86 9.89 4.38
C ALA A 112 4.85 8.91 5.55
N VAL A 113 4.80 7.62 5.23
CA VAL A 113 4.93 6.50 6.16
C VAL A 113 6.15 5.69 5.76
N PHE A 114 7.03 5.39 6.70
CA PHE A 114 8.31 4.73 6.43
C PHE A 114 8.29 3.29 6.92
N LYS A 115 8.83 2.37 6.11
CA LYS A 115 8.96 0.96 6.45
C LYS A 115 9.70 0.78 7.78
N THR A 116 9.06 0.08 8.72
CA THR A 116 9.59 -0.13 10.06
C THR A 116 10.54 -1.33 10.10
N HIS A 117 10.24 -2.40 9.36
CA HIS A 117 11.01 -3.63 9.35
C HIS A 117 11.64 -3.86 7.97
N LEU A 118 12.89 -3.44 7.81
CA LEU A 118 13.65 -3.63 6.57
C LEU A 118 14.04 -5.10 6.40
N HIS A 119 14.01 -5.60 5.15
CA HIS A 119 14.33 -6.98 4.80
C HIS A 119 15.45 -7.06 3.75
N GLY A 120 16.34 -8.05 3.90
CA GLY A 120 17.41 -8.32 2.92
C GLY A 120 18.27 -7.09 2.62
N GLN A 121 18.51 -6.82 1.34
CA GLN A 121 19.34 -5.72 0.85
C GLN A 121 18.79 -4.31 1.18
N GLU A 122 17.53 -4.21 1.56
CA GLU A 122 16.97 -2.91 2.00
C GLU A 122 17.75 -2.31 3.17
N LYS A 123 18.32 -3.16 4.05
CA LYS A 123 19.10 -2.75 5.22
C LYS A 123 20.41 -2.03 4.87
N ASP A 124 20.92 -2.24 3.67
CA ASP A 124 22.14 -1.62 3.18
C ASP A 124 21.87 -0.23 2.57
N ILE A 125 20.60 0.06 2.23
CA ILE A 125 20.21 1.25 1.48
C ILE A 125 19.36 2.21 2.36
N PHE A 126 18.42 1.66 3.12
CA PHE A 126 17.44 2.45 3.86
C PHE A 126 17.68 2.41 5.37
N VAL A 127 17.18 3.41 6.05
CA VAL A 127 17.06 3.44 7.51
C VAL A 127 15.61 3.17 7.89
N ALA A 128 15.37 2.31 8.87
CA ALA A 128 14.04 1.94 9.34
C ALA A 128 13.25 3.13 9.88
N GLY A 129 11.94 3.12 9.63
CA GLY A 129 10.97 3.99 10.27
C GLY A 129 10.70 3.58 11.72
N SER A 130 9.71 4.20 12.34
CA SER A 130 9.31 3.89 13.71
C SER A 130 7.80 3.74 13.83
N GLY A 131 7.36 2.59 14.32
CA GLY A 131 5.98 2.33 14.71
C GLY A 131 4.97 2.26 13.56
N ALA A 132 3.76 1.81 13.90
CA ALA A 132 2.64 1.81 12.98
C ALA A 132 2.10 3.24 12.77
N SER A 133 1.81 3.58 11.52
CA SER A 133 1.20 4.86 11.16
C SER A 133 -0.26 4.65 10.77
N LEU A 134 -1.14 5.54 11.22
CA LEU A 134 -2.56 5.53 10.85
C LEU A 134 -2.85 6.58 9.78
N LEU A 135 -3.68 6.18 8.84
CA LEU A 135 -4.39 7.05 7.91
C LEU A 135 -5.84 7.19 8.40
N GLU A 136 -6.29 8.41 8.62
CA GLU A 136 -7.69 8.69 8.94
C GLU A 136 -8.44 9.10 7.67
N LEU A 137 -9.53 8.40 7.36
CA LEU A 137 -10.34 8.64 6.17
C LEU A 137 -11.82 8.35 6.44
N ASP A 138 -12.68 9.36 6.27
CA ASP A 138 -14.14 9.24 6.43
C ASP A 138 -14.58 8.60 7.77
N GLY A 139 -13.79 8.82 8.84
CA GLY A 139 -14.00 8.25 10.18
C GLY A 139 -13.51 6.81 10.34
N TRP A 140 -12.84 6.24 9.33
CA TRP A 140 -12.09 4.99 9.40
C TRP A 140 -10.63 5.25 9.74
N ARG A 141 -10.02 4.34 10.49
CA ARG A 141 -8.58 4.33 10.80
C ARG A 141 -7.93 3.15 10.09
N ILE A 142 -6.97 3.43 9.22
CA ILE A 142 -6.28 2.42 8.42
C ILE A 142 -4.81 2.40 8.83
N GLY A 143 -4.35 1.30 9.44
CA GLY A 143 -2.93 1.07 9.69
C GLY A 143 -2.20 0.84 8.37
N LEU A 144 -1.17 1.63 8.08
CA LEU A 144 -0.36 1.47 6.87
C LEU A 144 0.89 0.65 7.17
N ALA A 145 1.18 -0.34 6.33
CA ALA A 145 2.31 -1.24 6.44
C ALA A 145 2.99 -1.44 5.09
N ILE A 146 4.29 -1.70 5.13
CA ILE A 146 5.08 -1.94 3.93
C ILE A 146 5.71 -3.33 4.01
N CYS A 147 5.19 -4.27 3.22
CA CYS A 147 5.72 -5.60 2.94
C CYS A 147 6.09 -6.39 4.21
N PHE A 148 7.38 -6.45 4.56
CA PHE A 148 7.89 -7.22 5.70
C PHE A 148 7.34 -6.75 7.06
N ASP A 149 6.76 -5.55 7.16
CA ASP A 149 6.02 -5.10 8.35
C ASP A 149 4.88 -6.07 8.68
N ALA A 150 4.21 -6.63 7.67
CA ALA A 150 3.14 -7.62 7.87
C ALA A 150 3.65 -8.98 8.38
N ALA A 151 4.92 -9.30 8.19
CA ALA A 151 5.53 -10.50 8.73
C ALA A 151 5.75 -10.42 10.26
N VAL A 152 5.83 -9.20 10.80
CA VAL A 152 6.07 -8.91 12.21
C VAL A 152 4.74 -8.66 12.93
N PRO A 153 4.28 -9.57 13.83
CA PRO A 153 2.98 -9.45 14.50
C PRO A 153 2.81 -8.14 15.25
N GLU A 154 3.85 -7.67 15.91
CA GLU A 154 3.85 -6.45 16.74
C GLU A 154 3.48 -5.20 15.94
N HIS A 155 3.81 -5.15 14.64
CA HIS A 155 3.46 -4.01 13.79
C HIS A 155 1.92 -3.88 13.63
N SER A 156 1.25 -4.99 13.32
CA SER A 156 -0.21 -5.00 13.19
C SER A 156 -0.92 -4.84 14.54
N THR A 157 -0.35 -5.39 15.61
CA THR A 157 -0.86 -5.21 16.98
C THR A 157 -0.78 -3.75 17.40
N GLY A 158 0.34 -3.08 17.14
CA GLY A 158 0.48 -1.63 17.39
C GLY A 158 -0.53 -0.79 16.62
N ALA A 159 -0.85 -1.15 15.36
CA ALA A 159 -1.90 -0.49 14.60
C ALA A 159 -3.29 -0.70 15.24
N ALA A 160 -3.60 -1.91 15.69
CA ALA A 160 -4.86 -2.22 16.36
C ALA A 160 -5.00 -1.49 17.71
N GLU A 161 -3.94 -1.44 18.51
CA GLU A 161 -3.89 -0.70 19.79
C GLU A 161 -4.08 0.80 19.56
N ALA A 162 -3.60 1.34 18.44
CA ALA A 162 -3.86 2.72 18.01
C ALA A 162 -5.29 2.91 17.44
N GLY A 163 -6.11 1.85 17.38
CA GLY A 163 -7.52 1.88 16.98
C GLY A 163 -7.77 1.68 15.49
N ALA A 164 -6.88 1.01 14.76
CA ALA A 164 -7.09 0.71 13.35
C ALA A 164 -8.34 -0.17 13.12
N ASP A 165 -9.11 0.15 12.11
CA ASP A 165 -10.25 -0.62 11.60
C ASP A 165 -9.84 -1.56 10.47
N ALA A 166 -8.79 -1.20 9.75
CA ALA A 166 -8.20 -1.97 8.67
C ALA A 166 -6.67 -1.86 8.68
N TYR A 167 -6.01 -2.85 8.12
CA TYR A 167 -4.56 -2.92 7.98
C TYR A 167 -4.22 -3.06 6.49
N ALA A 168 -3.68 -1.99 5.90
CA ALA A 168 -3.36 -1.91 4.48
C ALA A 168 -1.86 -2.12 4.27
N VAL A 169 -1.53 -3.13 3.49
CA VAL A 169 -0.17 -3.58 3.20
C VAL A 169 0.17 -3.33 1.75
N SER A 170 1.17 -2.49 1.51
CA SER A 170 1.82 -2.30 0.21
C SER A 170 3.00 -3.27 0.11
N ALA A 171 2.99 -4.24 -0.82
CA ALA A 171 3.95 -5.34 -0.76
C ALA A 171 4.49 -5.82 -2.11
N VAL A 172 5.54 -6.66 -2.00
CA VAL A 172 6.07 -7.51 -3.05
C VAL A 172 6.19 -8.94 -2.52
N TYR A 173 5.28 -9.81 -2.92
CA TYR A 173 5.37 -11.25 -2.71
C TYR A 173 5.56 -11.95 -4.05
N THR A 174 6.57 -12.80 -4.12
CA THR A 174 6.89 -13.60 -5.31
C THR A 174 6.02 -14.85 -5.40
N ARG A 175 6.10 -15.56 -6.52
CA ARG A 175 5.28 -16.76 -6.80
C ARG A 175 5.38 -17.82 -5.70
N ASP A 176 6.56 -18.01 -5.13
CA ASP A 176 6.81 -19.05 -4.13
C ASP A 176 6.39 -18.61 -2.70
N GLU A 177 5.87 -17.39 -2.56
CA GLU A 177 5.44 -16.80 -1.29
C GLU A 177 3.91 -16.70 -1.14
N ASP A 178 3.14 -17.26 -2.07
CA ASP A 178 1.68 -17.21 -2.07
C ASP A 178 1.06 -17.69 -0.75
N ARG A 179 1.54 -18.83 -0.22
CA ARG A 179 1.10 -19.37 1.06
C ARG A 179 1.48 -18.47 2.24
N ARG A 180 2.69 -17.89 2.22
CA ARG A 180 3.15 -16.95 3.25
C ARG A 180 2.27 -15.70 3.29
N LEU A 181 1.98 -15.13 2.12
CA LEU A 181 1.09 -14.00 1.95
C LEU A 181 -0.28 -14.25 2.59
N GLU A 182 -0.92 -15.38 2.25
CA GLU A 182 -2.23 -15.74 2.80
C GLU A 182 -2.21 -15.85 4.33
N LEU A 183 -1.17 -16.49 4.87
CA LEU A 183 -1.01 -16.66 6.32
C LEU A 183 -0.76 -15.32 7.03
N HIS A 184 0.12 -14.46 6.48
CA HIS A 184 0.39 -13.15 7.08
C HIS A 184 -0.89 -12.31 7.15
N LEU A 185 -1.56 -12.08 6.02
CA LEU A 185 -2.72 -11.19 5.99
C LEU A 185 -3.90 -11.75 6.78
N GLY A 186 -4.19 -13.05 6.66
CA GLY A 186 -5.26 -13.70 7.40
C GLY A 186 -5.03 -13.64 8.92
N ALA A 187 -3.82 -13.96 9.38
CA ALA A 187 -3.48 -13.89 10.80
C ALA A 187 -3.57 -12.45 11.34
N ARG A 188 -2.98 -11.45 10.63
CA ARG A 188 -3.03 -10.05 11.09
C ARG A 188 -4.46 -9.52 11.18
N ALA A 189 -5.33 -9.89 10.23
CA ALA A 189 -6.73 -9.52 10.25
C ALA A 189 -7.47 -10.18 11.44
N MET A 190 -7.31 -11.49 11.62
CA MET A 190 -8.01 -12.27 12.65
C MET A 190 -7.54 -11.91 14.07
N ASP A 191 -6.22 -11.89 14.32
CA ASP A 191 -5.65 -11.67 15.65
C ASP A 191 -6.01 -10.28 16.18
N ASN A 192 -6.09 -9.29 15.29
CA ASN A 192 -6.30 -7.89 15.63
C ASN A 192 -7.73 -7.40 15.36
N ARG A 193 -8.63 -8.26 14.89
CA ARG A 193 -10.04 -7.90 14.61
C ARG A 193 -10.18 -6.71 13.66
N MET A 194 -9.36 -6.69 12.61
CA MET A 194 -9.30 -5.66 11.57
C MET A 194 -9.60 -6.26 10.21
N PHE A 195 -10.01 -5.45 9.24
CA PHE A 195 -9.92 -5.86 7.84
C PHE A 195 -8.46 -5.89 7.39
N GLY A 196 -8.09 -6.89 6.59
CA GLY A 196 -6.83 -6.95 5.87
C GLY A 196 -6.99 -6.43 4.44
N ILE A 197 -6.06 -5.59 3.99
CA ILE A 197 -5.98 -5.07 2.61
C ILE A 197 -4.57 -5.32 2.11
N LEU A 198 -4.43 -5.90 0.92
CA LEU A 198 -3.13 -6.12 0.29
C LEU A 198 -3.10 -5.55 -1.12
N ALA A 199 -2.16 -4.67 -1.38
CA ALA A 199 -1.72 -4.30 -2.71
C ALA A 199 -0.35 -4.93 -2.98
N ASN A 200 -0.30 -5.95 -3.82
CA ASN A 200 0.92 -6.67 -4.18
C ASN A 200 1.41 -6.24 -5.57
N LEU A 201 2.73 -6.14 -5.78
CA LEU A 201 3.27 -5.95 -7.13
C LEU A 201 2.79 -7.08 -8.05
N GLY A 202 2.33 -6.71 -9.24
CA GLY A 202 1.99 -7.63 -10.32
C GLY A 202 3.16 -7.88 -11.26
N GLY A 203 3.00 -8.86 -12.15
CA GLY A 203 3.96 -9.16 -13.20
C GLY A 203 5.27 -9.72 -12.67
N THR A 204 6.39 -9.10 -13.09
CA THR A 204 7.75 -9.54 -12.70
C THR A 204 8.53 -8.35 -12.15
N SER A 205 9.21 -8.54 -11.03
CA SER A 205 10.15 -7.59 -10.42
C SER A 205 11.58 -8.13 -10.46
N ALA A 206 12.54 -7.37 -9.91
CA ALA A 206 13.92 -7.86 -9.74
C ALA A 206 14.00 -9.07 -8.78
N LEU A 207 12.99 -9.31 -7.94
CA LEU A 207 12.89 -10.49 -7.08
C LEU A 207 12.31 -11.72 -7.79
N GLY A 208 11.82 -11.57 -9.02
CA GLY A 208 11.18 -12.61 -9.80
C GLY A 208 9.69 -12.38 -10.06
N PRO A 209 8.99 -13.41 -10.60
CA PRO A 209 7.56 -13.33 -10.87
C PRO A 209 6.74 -13.18 -9.60
N SER A 210 5.75 -12.29 -9.63
CA SER A 210 4.80 -12.10 -8.54
C SER A 210 3.80 -13.26 -8.43
N CYS A 211 3.31 -13.54 -7.22
CA CYS A 211 2.15 -14.39 -7.01
C CYS A 211 0.82 -13.67 -7.31
N GLY A 212 0.82 -12.35 -7.49
CA GLY A 212 -0.41 -11.58 -7.56
C GLY A 212 -1.14 -11.56 -6.22
N LEU A 213 -2.40 -12.00 -6.20
CA LEU A 213 -3.21 -12.21 -4.99
C LEU A 213 -3.51 -10.95 -4.19
N SER A 214 -3.40 -9.75 -4.77
CA SER A 214 -3.90 -8.52 -4.12
C SER A 214 -5.37 -8.69 -3.73
N GLY A 215 -5.80 -8.08 -2.62
CA GLY A 215 -7.20 -8.21 -2.21
C GLY A 215 -7.45 -7.96 -0.72
N PHE A 216 -8.48 -8.63 -0.16
CA PHE A 216 -9.08 -8.30 1.12
C PHE A 216 -9.31 -9.52 2.00
N TRP A 217 -9.18 -9.34 3.32
CA TRP A 217 -9.53 -10.30 4.36
C TRP A 217 -10.49 -9.66 5.36
N GLY A 218 -11.42 -10.47 5.86
CA GLY A 218 -12.32 -10.09 6.95
C GLY A 218 -11.63 -10.13 8.31
N PRO A 219 -12.25 -9.54 9.35
CA PRO A 219 -11.78 -9.62 10.73
C PRO A 219 -11.76 -11.05 11.31
N ASP A 220 -12.33 -12.01 10.58
CA ASP A 220 -12.27 -13.46 10.84
C ASP A 220 -11.03 -14.12 10.22
N GLY A 221 -10.19 -13.37 9.53
CA GLY A 221 -9.01 -13.85 8.81
C GLY A 221 -9.32 -14.53 7.47
N LEU A 222 -10.58 -14.61 7.06
CA LEU A 222 -10.96 -15.25 5.81
C LEU A 222 -10.84 -14.28 4.63
N ARG A 223 -10.46 -14.84 3.49
CA ARG A 223 -10.33 -14.09 2.25
C ARG A 223 -11.71 -13.65 1.73
N MET A 224 -11.93 -12.35 1.60
CA MET A 224 -13.16 -11.77 1.07
C MET A 224 -13.11 -11.64 -0.47
N LYS A 225 -11.99 -11.15 -1.01
CA LYS A 225 -11.82 -10.91 -2.45
C LYS A 225 -10.34 -10.94 -2.82
N LYS A 226 -10.03 -11.33 -4.05
CA LYS A 226 -8.65 -11.32 -4.59
C LYS A 226 -8.62 -11.06 -6.07
N ALA A 227 -7.47 -10.64 -6.58
CA ALA A 227 -7.16 -10.55 -8.00
C ALA A 227 -7.27 -11.94 -8.67
N ALA A 228 -7.71 -11.93 -9.93
CA ALA A 228 -7.89 -13.16 -10.71
C ALA A 228 -6.57 -13.66 -11.32
N GLY A 229 -5.66 -12.75 -11.63
CA GLY A 229 -4.36 -13.05 -12.25
C GLY A 229 -3.17 -12.45 -11.52
N SER A 230 -2.00 -12.47 -12.14
CA SER A 230 -0.77 -11.89 -11.62
C SER A 230 -0.36 -10.56 -12.29
N GLY A 231 -1.09 -10.09 -13.30
CA GLY A 231 -0.86 -8.81 -13.98
C GLY A 231 -1.49 -7.62 -13.23
N THR A 232 -1.57 -6.46 -13.87
CA THR A 232 -2.23 -5.28 -13.31
C THR A 232 -3.73 -5.50 -13.22
N GLU A 233 -4.32 -5.27 -12.02
CA GLU A 233 -5.75 -5.43 -11.75
C GLU A 233 -6.20 -4.54 -10.59
N VAL A 234 -7.37 -3.91 -10.71
CA VAL A 234 -8.02 -3.13 -9.65
C VAL A 234 -9.01 -4.02 -8.91
N VAL A 235 -8.69 -4.37 -7.67
CA VAL A 235 -9.56 -5.18 -6.82
C VAL A 235 -10.27 -4.28 -5.82
N THR A 236 -11.58 -4.12 -5.93
CA THR A 236 -12.35 -3.22 -5.07
C THR A 236 -13.28 -4.00 -4.15
N ALA A 237 -13.33 -3.60 -2.86
CA ALA A 237 -14.28 -4.11 -1.88
C ALA A 237 -14.82 -2.99 -1.00
N THR A 238 -16.03 -3.17 -0.49
CA THR A 238 -16.64 -2.27 0.49
C THR A 238 -16.57 -2.90 1.88
N LEU A 239 -15.82 -2.26 2.77
CA LEU A 239 -15.69 -2.64 4.18
C LEU A 239 -16.89 -2.11 4.96
N GLN A 240 -17.54 -2.95 5.75
CA GLN A 240 -18.74 -2.61 6.51
C GLN A 240 -18.40 -2.51 8.01
N ARG A 241 -18.70 -1.39 8.65
CA ARG A 241 -18.48 -1.21 10.09
C ARG A 241 -19.23 -2.23 10.94
N SER A 242 -20.43 -2.59 10.51
CA SER A 242 -21.24 -3.63 11.18
C SER A 242 -20.59 -5.02 11.21
N VAL A 243 -19.62 -5.27 10.31
CA VAL A 243 -18.81 -6.50 10.36
C VAL A 243 -17.80 -6.41 11.49
N LEU A 244 -17.07 -5.27 11.62
CA LEU A 244 -16.13 -5.07 12.73
C LEU A 244 -16.80 -5.21 14.10
N GLU A 245 -18.01 -4.65 14.25
CA GLU A 245 -18.76 -4.67 15.51
C GLU A 245 -19.10 -6.08 16.00
N LYS A 246 -19.14 -7.07 15.11
CA LYS A 246 -19.35 -8.47 15.49
C LYS A 246 -18.12 -9.16 16.07
N PHE A 247 -16.92 -8.58 15.87
CA PHE A 247 -15.65 -9.15 16.29
C PHE A 247 -14.96 -8.36 17.41
N ARG A 248 -15.44 -7.16 17.72
CA ARG A 248 -14.95 -6.26 18.80
C ARG A 248 -15.92 -6.17 20.00
#